data_5aa9f847e1cfdd8edca207a14c6e4449
#
_entry.id   5aa9f847e1cfdd8edca207a14c6e4449
#
_cell.length_a   1.000
_cell.length_b   1.000
_cell.length_c   1.000
_cell.angle_alpha   90.00
_cell.angle_beta   90.00
_cell.angle_gamma   90.00
#
_symmetry.space_group_name_H-M   'P 1'
#
loop_
_entity.id
_entity.type
_entity.pdbx_description
1 polymer ?
#
loop_
_entity_poly.entity_id
_entity_poly.type
_entity_poly.pdbx_seq_one_letter_code
_entity_poly.pdbx_strand_id
1 'polypeptide(L)'
;MQILERHTLGHHAGVSALSGVACVGSDIYFIGDDVRYLLKTQCNMPITSSTVFEKIALFESSKHIPLAPLAKADKPDFEALSCIDINGQQQLLIMGSGSTEKRKQALVFNPVNQQIQTFFNTIDYDFLAKNLELTGGAELNIEAVCADAQSLYIFQRGNINRHHGVLVFDLAQIQAGKSLQQARVNALSLQLPNIEGSASGISDACFLAHKNLIVATAAVEQTANTYDDGAVLGSFIIILAMDGKTLATQLLQEDNGQPIAIKVEGITWLESTQDGEVFLLVTDSDGGDSEVLKVLLSHSSFTHHQSTI
;
A
#
# COMPACT_ATOMS: atom_id res chain seq x y z
N MET A 1 4.51 10.38 -17.04
CA MET A 1 3.33 10.25 -16.15
C MET A 1 2.45 11.48 -16.34
N GLN A 2 1.14 11.30 -16.27
CA GLN A 2 0.16 12.40 -16.35
C GLN A 2 -0.88 12.21 -15.24
N ILE A 3 -1.20 13.27 -14.51
CA ILE A 3 -2.33 13.28 -13.57
C ILE A 3 -3.59 13.56 -14.40
N LEU A 4 -4.54 12.61 -14.39
CA LEU A 4 -5.80 12.71 -15.12
C LEU A 4 -6.87 13.41 -14.27
N GLU A 5 -6.93 13.06 -12.98
CA GLU A 5 -7.89 13.58 -12.00
C GLU A 5 -7.21 13.73 -10.65
N ARG A 6 -7.60 14.74 -9.87
CA ARG A 6 -7.19 14.95 -8.49
C ARG A 6 -8.36 15.52 -7.70
N HIS A 7 -8.75 14.83 -6.63
CA HIS A 7 -9.89 15.21 -5.80
C HIS A 7 -9.56 15.07 -4.32
N THR A 8 -9.92 16.08 -3.55
CA THR A 8 -9.86 16.03 -2.10
C THR A 8 -11.11 15.33 -1.57
N LEU A 9 -10.93 14.34 -0.70
CA LEU A 9 -12.01 13.68 0.03
C LEU A 9 -12.20 14.44 1.34
N GLY A 10 -13.25 15.24 1.44
CA GLY A 10 -13.47 16.04 2.65
C GLY A 10 -13.76 15.21 3.89
N HIS A 11 -13.53 15.78 5.09
CA HIS A 11 -13.82 15.17 6.41
C HIS A 11 -15.25 14.58 6.55
N HIS A 12 -16.20 15.04 5.74
CA HIS A 12 -17.57 14.52 5.73
C HIS A 12 -17.66 13.05 5.31
N ALA A 13 -16.66 12.54 4.58
CA ALA A 13 -16.58 11.12 4.23
C ALA A 13 -16.09 10.24 5.41
N GLY A 14 -15.61 10.85 6.50
CA GLY A 14 -14.98 10.16 7.63
C GLY A 14 -13.65 9.52 7.22
N VAL A 15 -12.91 10.21 6.34
CA VAL A 15 -11.67 9.72 5.72
C VAL A 15 -10.60 10.76 5.96
N SER A 16 -9.73 10.55 6.93
CA SER A 16 -8.68 11.50 7.30
C SER A 16 -7.27 11.01 7.00
N ALA A 17 -7.05 9.70 6.94
CA ALA A 17 -5.73 9.10 6.77
C ALA A 17 -5.86 7.82 5.94
N LEU A 18 -5.92 7.96 4.60
CA LEU A 18 -5.94 6.79 3.72
C LEU A 18 -4.51 6.25 3.56
N SER A 19 -4.35 4.98 3.96
CA SER A 19 -3.08 4.25 3.93
C SER A 19 -3.07 3.07 2.96
N GLY A 20 -4.18 2.80 2.26
CA GLY A 20 -4.21 1.75 1.25
C GLY A 20 -5.45 1.78 0.38
N VAL A 21 -5.31 1.28 -0.86
CA VAL A 21 -6.40 1.16 -1.84
C VAL A 21 -6.24 -0.12 -2.66
N ALA A 22 -7.34 -0.85 -2.89
CA ALA A 22 -7.34 -2.03 -3.75
C ALA A 22 -8.65 -2.19 -4.52
N CYS A 23 -8.56 -2.78 -5.72
CA CYS A 23 -9.72 -3.12 -6.53
C CYS A 23 -10.01 -4.61 -6.44
N VAL A 24 -11.30 -4.97 -6.30
CA VAL A 24 -11.79 -6.35 -6.45
C VAL A 24 -13.02 -6.33 -7.36
N GLY A 25 -12.90 -6.91 -8.53
CA GLY A 25 -13.95 -6.83 -9.54
C GLY A 25 -14.23 -5.39 -9.96
N SER A 26 -15.47 -4.93 -9.77
CA SER A 26 -15.91 -3.56 -10.05
C SER A 26 -15.87 -2.63 -8.85
N ASP A 27 -15.44 -3.11 -7.70
CA ASP A 27 -15.45 -2.35 -6.44
C ASP A 27 -14.04 -1.88 -6.08
N ILE A 28 -13.95 -0.67 -5.52
CA ILE A 28 -12.73 -0.10 -4.94
C ILE A 28 -12.91 -0.05 -3.43
N TYR A 29 -11.88 -0.50 -2.73
CA TYR A 29 -11.81 -0.51 -1.27
C TYR A 29 -10.65 0.35 -0.81
N PHE A 30 -10.87 1.05 0.31
CA PHE A 30 -9.87 1.89 0.95
C PHE A 30 -9.77 1.51 2.41
N ILE A 31 -8.59 1.67 2.96
CA ILE A 31 -8.31 1.56 4.40
C ILE A 31 -7.60 2.80 4.88
N GLY A 32 -7.78 3.15 6.15
CA GLY A 32 -6.99 4.17 6.83
C GLY A 32 -6.31 3.56 8.05
N ASP A 33 -5.21 4.16 8.45
CA ASP A 33 -4.38 3.69 9.57
C ASP A 33 -5.08 3.82 10.93
N ASP A 34 -5.96 4.81 11.07
CA ASP A 34 -6.67 5.18 12.29
C ASP A 34 -8.11 4.68 12.38
N VAL A 35 -8.56 3.84 11.42
CA VAL A 35 -9.94 3.35 11.37
C VAL A 35 -10.04 1.82 11.49
N ARG A 36 -11.25 1.33 11.81
CA ARG A 36 -11.57 -0.10 11.94
C ARG A 36 -12.64 -0.55 10.95
N TYR A 37 -12.64 0.05 9.78
CA TYR A 37 -13.58 -0.28 8.71
C TYR A 37 -12.93 -0.04 7.35
N LEU A 38 -13.39 -0.81 6.35
CA LEU A 38 -13.11 -0.50 4.96
C LEU A 38 -14.13 0.51 4.45
N LEU A 39 -13.69 1.37 3.56
CA LEU A 39 -14.56 2.19 2.72
C LEU A 39 -14.67 1.53 1.36
N LYS A 40 -15.87 1.50 0.80
CA LYS A 40 -16.15 0.88 -0.49
C LYS A 40 -16.89 1.84 -1.41
N THR A 41 -16.49 1.87 -2.67
CA THR A 41 -17.22 2.49 -3.78
C THR A 41 -17.03 1.67 -5.07
N GLN A 42 -17.59 2.11 -6.19
CA GLN A 42 -17.47 1.42 -7.47
C GLN A 42 -16.45 2.10 -8.39
N CYS A 43 -15.72 1.28 -9.18
CA CYS A 43 -14.69 1.76 -10.11
C CYS A 43 -15.22 2.70 -11.20
N ASN A 44 -16.50 2.55 -11.60
CA ASN A 44 -17.15 3.36 -12.63
C ASN A 44 -17.75 4.67 -12.11
N MET A 45 -17.67 4.92 -10.81
CA MET A 45 -18.17 6.17 -10.20
C MET A 45 -17.02 7.17 -10.03
N PRO A 46 -17.24 8.46 -10.32
CA PRO A 46 -16.26 9.50 -10.01
C PRO A 46 -16.03 9.54 -8.49
N ILE A 47 -14.79 9.55 -8.07
CA ILE A 47 -14.43 9.71 -6.66
C ILE A 47 -14.14 11.18 -6.40
N THR A 48 -15.04 11.85 -5.68
CA THR A 48 -14.99 13.29 -5.40
C THR A 48 -15.30 13.57 -3.93
N SER A 49 -15.24 14.80 -3.50
CA SER A 49 -15.61 15.22 -2.14
C SER A 49 -17.07 14.88 -1.76
N SER A 50 -17.92 14.61 -2.74
CA SER A 50 -19.33 14.22 -2.53
C SER A 50 -19.56 12.70 -2.59
N THR A 51 -18.50 11.90 -2.77
CA THR A 51 -18.64 10.44 -2.84
C THR A 51 -19.12 9.89 -1.50
N VAL A 52 -20.17 9.10 -1.56
CA VAL A 52 -20.70 8.37 -0.40
C VAL A 52 -20.10 6.96 -0.42
N PHE A 53 -19.33 6.64 0.61
CA PHE A 53 -18.75 5.32 0.78
C PHE A 53 -19.63 4.40 1.61
N GLU A 54 -19.75 3.15 1.19
CA GLU A 54 -20.20 2.07 2.06
C GLU A 54 -19.11 1.79 3.09
N LYS A 55 -19.48 1.70 4.38
CA LYS A 55 -18.53 1.39 5.48
C LYS A 55 -18.72 -0.05 5.94
N ILE A 56 -17.65 -0.83 5.89
CA ILE A 56 -17.63 -2.25 6.25
C ILE A 56 -16.78 -2.43 7.50
N ALA A 57 -17.42 -2.73 8.65
CA ALA A 57 -16.70 -2.91 9.90
C ALA A 57 -15.79 -4.13 9.87
N LEU A 58 -14.51 -3.96 10.25
CA LEU A 58 -13.51 -5.04 10.28
C LEU A 58 -13.54 -5.88 11.56
N PHE A 59 -14.19 -5.41 12.61
CA PHE A 59 -14.31 -6.12 13.89
C PHE A 59 -15.76 -6.13 14.37
N GLU A 60 -16.19 -7.22 15.01
CA GLU A 60 -17.53 -7.29 15.61
C GLU A 60 -17.78 -6.15 16.61
N SER A 61 -16.78 -5.81 17.40
CA SER A 61 -16.84 -4.68 18.34
C SER A 61 -17.06 -3.33 17.66
N SER A 62 -16.72 -3.20 16.39
CA SER A 62 -16.86 -1.95 15.63
C SER A 62 -18.22 -1.76 15.00
N LYS A 63 -19.07 -2.80 14.95
CA LYS A 63 -20.42 -2.71 14.37
C LYS A 63 -21.36 -1.75 15.12
N HIS A 64 -21.06 -1.45 16.38
CA HIS A 64 -21.89 -0.65 17.26
C HIS A 64 -21.20 0.63 17.79
N ILE A 65 -19.99 0.92 17.33
CA ILE A 65 -19.22 2.10 17.73
C ILE A 65 -19.31 3.14 16.61
N PRO A 66 -19.45 4.45 16.93
CA PRO A 66 -19.33 5.49 15.92
C PRO A 66 -18.01 5.33 15.14
N LEU A 67 -18.11 5.36 13.82
CA LEU A 67 -16.97 5.19 12.91
C LEU A 67 -16.19 6.53 12.87
N ALA A 68 -15.43 6.78 13.92
CA ALA A 68 -14.57 7.94 14.08
C ALA A 68 -13.10 7.50 14.10
N PRO A 69 -12.17 8.38 13.72
CA PRO A 69 -10.74 8.14 13.87
C PRO A 69 -10.36 7.78 15.30
N LEU A 70 -9.41 6.89 15.46
CA LEU A 70 -8.93 6.38 16.73
C LEU A 70 -7.73 7.19 17.22
N ALA A 71 -7.57 7.26 18.54
CA ALA A 71 -6.34 7.81 19.12
C ALA A 71 -5.12 6.97 18.71
N LYS A 72 -3.97 7.60 18.53
CA LYS A 72 -2.69 6.98 18.11
C LYS A 72 -2.33 5.69 18.88
N ALA A 73 -2.68 5.65 20.18
CA ALA A 73 -2.43 4.48 21.03
C ALA A 73 -3.38 3.29 20.79
N ASP A 74 -4.50 3.49 20.10
CA ASP A 74 -5.57 2.52 19.94
C ASP A 74 -5.82 2.15 18.46
N LYS A 75 -5.16 2.83 17.54
CA LYS A 75 -5.30 2.55 16.11
C LYS A 75 -4.68 1.20 15.74
N PRO A 76 -5.30 0.44 14.84
CA PRO A 76 -4.75 -0.82 14.33
C PRO A 76 -3.56 -0.58 13.39
N ASP A 77 -3.37 0.65 12.92
CA ASP A 77 -2.27 1.05 12.06
C ASP A 77 -2.23 0.19 10.78
N PHE A 78 -3.38 0.08 10.12
CA PHE A 78 -3.46 -0.63 8.84
C PHE A 78 -2.76 0.19 7.76
N GLU A 79 -1.66 -0.33 7.24
CA GLU A 79 -0.77 0.38 6.30
C GLU A 79 -0.68 -0.33 4.93
N ALA A 80 -1.30 -1.50 4.80
CA ALA A 80 -1.25 -2.23 3.54
C ALA A 80 -2.60 -2.86 3.21
N LEU A 81 -3.06 -2.67 1.97
CA LEU A 81 -4.30 -3.25 1.45
C LEU A 81 -4.06 -3.78 0.03
N SER A 82 -4.26 -5.08 -0.20
CA SER A 82 -4.07 -5.68 -1.51
C SER A 82 -5.13 -6.70 -1.85
N CYS A 83 -5.44 -6.81 -3.14
CA CYS A 83 -6.21 -7.93 -3.67
C CYS A 83 -5.32 -9.16 -3.77
N ILE A 84 -5.76 -10.27 -3.18
CA ILE A 84 -5.10 -11.58 -3.27
C ILE A 84 -6.09 -12.64 -3.74
N ASP A 85 -5.59 -13.67 -4.45
CA ASP A 85 -6.41 -14.83 -4.80
C ASP A 85 -6.26 -15.91 -3.72
N ILE A 86 -7.37 -16.30 -3.12
CA ILE A 86 -7.43 -17.41 -2.16
C ILE A 86 -8.37 -18.47 -2.73
N ASN A 87 -7.83 -19.60 -3.15
CA ASN A 87 -8.58 -20.74 -3.71
C ASN A 87 -9.49 -20.33 -4.89
N GLY A 88 -8.99 -19.46 -5.79
CA GLY A 88 -9.72 -19.00 -6.97
C GLY A 88 -10.74 -17.90 -6.69
N GLN A 89 -10.69 -17.28 -5.51
CA GLN A 89 -11.54 -16.14 -5.14
C GLN A 89 -10.69 -14.92 -4.77
N GLN A 90 -10.97 -13.80 -5.41
CA GLN A 90 -10.35 -12.53 -5.05
C GLN A 90 -10.85 -12.06 -3.69
N GLN A 91 -9.92 -11.78 -2.79
CA GLN A 91 -10.16 -11.30 -1.44
C GLN A 91 -9.22 -10.13 -1.13
N LEU A 92 -9.50 -9.39 -0.09
CA LEU A 92 -8.65 -8.29 0.37
C LEU A 92 -7.81 -8.74 1.55
N LEU A 93 -6.49 -8.64 1.42
CA LEU A 93 -5.55 -8.75 2.52
C LEU A 93 -5.29 -7.36 3.09
N ILE A 94 -5.47 -7.21 4.39
CA ILE A 94 -5.30 -5.98 5.16
C ILE A 94 -4.24 -6.26 6.21
N MET A 95 -3.16 -5.46 6.25
CA MET A 95 -2.08 -5.66 7.22
C MET A 95 -1.79 -4.38 7.99
N GLY A 96 -1.62 -4.52 9.31
CA GLY A 96 -1.07 -3.47 10.15
C GLY A 96 0.44 -3.38 10.03
N SER A 97 1.03 -2.25 10.42
CA SER A 97 2.48 -2.01 10.35
C SER A 97 3.32 -3.02 11.16
N GLY A 98 2.74 -3.63 12.19
CA GLY A 98 3.44 -4.55 13.09
C GLY A 98 4.38 -3.87 14.10
N SER A 99 4.46 -2.54 14.12
CA SER A 99 5.36 -1.76 14.96
C SER A 99 5.09 -1.89 16.47
N THR A 100 3.87 -2.28 16.86
CA THR A 100 3.48 -2.57 18.25
C THR A 100 2.59 -3.79 18.32
N GLU A 101 2.36 -4.35 19.52
CA GLU A 101 1.49 -5.52 19.68
C GLU A 101 0.06 -5.31 19.17
N LYS A 102 -0.51 -4.11 19.34
CA LYS A 102 -1.85 -3.77 18.83
C LYS A 102 -1.92 -3.70 17.30
N ARG A 103 -0.78 -3.48 16.65
CA ARG A 103 -0.63 -3.32 15.20
C ARG A 103 -0.24 -4.61 14.48
N LYS A 104 0.00 -5.69 15.23
CA LYS A 104 0.27 -7.04 14.69
C LYS A 104 -1.03 -7.73 14.28
N GLN A 105 -1.69 -7.17 13.25
CA GLN A 105 -2.98 -7.64 12.75
C GLN A 105 -2.93 -7.80 11.24
N ALA A 106 -3.27 -8.99 10.75
CA ALA A 106 -3.50 -9.24 9.35
C ALA A 106 -4.84 -9.94 9.18
N LEU A 107 -5.70 -9.32 8.38
CA LEU A 107 -7.06 -9.76 8.13
C LEU A 107 -7.25 -10.06 6.65
N VAL A 108 -8.11 -11.01 6.36
CA VAL A 108 -8.63 -11.23 5.02
C VAL A 108 -10.13 -10.97 5.03
N PHE A 109 -10.56 -10.12 4.10
CA PHE A 109 -11.97 -9.84 3.85
C PHE A 109 -12.41 -10.46 2.53
N ASN A 110 -13.45 -11.27 2.56
CA ASN A 110 -14.07 -11.84 1.38
C ASN A 110 -15.25 -10.96 0.94
N PRO A 111 -15.16 -10.26 -0.22
CA PRO A 111 -16.22 -9.35 -0.67
C PRO A 111 -17.54 -10.05 -1.03
N VAL A 112 -17.50 -11.34 -1.38
CA VAL A 112 -18.69 -12.09 -1.84
C VAL A 112 -19.62 -12.43 -0.66
N ASN A 113 -19.03 -12.93 0.44
CA ASN A 113 -19.82 -13.36 1.62
C ASN A 113 -19.65 -12.43 2.82
N GLN A 114 -18.88 -11.35 2.68
CA GLN A 114 -18.57 -10.34 3.72
C GLN A 114 -17.93 -10.93 4.99
N GLN A 115 -17.29 -12.08 4.88
CA GLN A 115 -16.56 -12.68 6.00
C GLN A 115 -15.19 -12.07 6.17
N ILE A 116 -14.80 -11.88 7.42
CA ILE A 116 -13.48 -11.41 7.84
C ILE A 116 -12.85 -12.51 8.68
N GLN A 117 -11.58 -12.81 8.38
CA GLN A 117 -10.80 -13.81 9.09
C GLN A 117 -9.40 -13.28 9.38
N THR A 118 -8.81 -13.72 10.49
CA THR A 118 -7.38 -13.50 10.74
C THR A 118 -6.58 -14.29 9.71
N PHE A 119 -5.65 -13.60 9.03
CA PHE A 119 -4.77 -14.23 8.02
C PHE A 119 -3.43 -14.60 8.62
N PHE A 120 -2.77 -13.65 9.30
CA PHE A 120 -1.56 -13.89 10.07
C PHE A 120 -1.81 -13.57 11.55
N ASN A 121 -1.11 -14.30 12.40
CA ASN A 121 -1.19 -14.13 13.84
C ASN A 121 0.08 -13.45 14.40
N THR A 122 0.13 -13.24 15.70
CA THR A 122 1.26 -12.59 16.37
C THR A 122 2.60 -13.33 16.15
N ILE A 123 2.59 -14.66 16.04
CA ILE A 123 3.79 -15.47 15.80
C ILE A 123 4.38 -15.16 14.41
N ASP A 124 3.53 -14.98 13.42
CA ASP A 124 3.96 -14.59 12.06
C ASP A 124 4.58 -13.19 12.07
N TYR A 125 3.97 -12.24 12.76
CA TYR A 125 4.54 -10.89 12.94
C TYR A 125 5.86 -10.90 13.70
N ASP A 126 6.00 -11.75 14.73
CA ASP A 126 7.26 -11.92 15.46
C ASP A 126 8.37 -12.50 14.58
N PHE A 127 8.02 -13.39 13.66
CA PHE A 127 8.96 -13.87 12.64
C PHE A 127 9.40 -12.73 11.70
N LEU A 128 8.45 -11.91 11.21
CA LEU A 128 8.76 -10.75 10.36
C LEU A 128 9.66 -9.75 11.09
N ALA A 129 9.35 -9.42 12.35
CA ALA A 129 10.10 -8.45 13.15
C ALA A 129 11.54 -8.91 13.45
N LYS A 130 11.79 -10.20 13.58
CA LYS A 130 13.12 -10.78 13.82
C LYS A 130 13.92 -11.04 12.55
N ASN A 131 13.30 -10.89 11.38
CA ASN A 131 13.95 -11.19 10.12
C ASN A 131 14.82 -10.01 9.65
N LEU A 132 16.16 -10.18 9.72
CA LEU A 132 17.11 -9.13 9.38
C LEU A 132 17.13 -8.78 7.88
N GLU A 133 16.75 -9.70 7.00
CA GLU A 133 16.65 -9.41 5.56
C GLU A 133 15.45 -8.51 5.25
N LEU A 134 14.41 -8.53 6.10
CA LEU A 134 13.29 -7.62 6.01
C LEU A 134 13.60 -6.28 6.69
N THR A 135 14.00 -6.31 7.97
CA THR A 135 14.08 -5.13 8.81
C THR A 135 15.44 -4.42 8.79
N GLY A 136 16.51 -5.13 8.35
CA GLY A 136 17.87 -4.62 8.48
C GLY A 136 18.29 -4.36 9.94
N GLY A 137 17.58 -4.97 10.90
CA GLY A 137 17.80 -4.76 12.33
C GLY A 137 17.07 -3.56 12.94
N ALA A 138 16.23 -2.87 12.16
CA ALA A 138 15.34 -1.83 12.67
C ALA A 138 14.00 -2.41 13.17
N GLU A 139 13.15 -1.56 13.71
CA GLU A 139 11.78 -1.89 14.07
C GLU A 139 10.97 -2.29 12.82
N LEU A 140 10.07 -3.27 12.98
CA LEU A 140 9.16 -3.67 11.91
C LEU A 140 8.20 -2.52 11.58
N ASN A 141 8.09 -2.23 10.29
CA ASN A 141 7.14 -1.26 9.76
C ASN A 141 6.68 -1.71 8.37
N ILE A 142 5.63 -2.53 8.33
CA ILE A 142 5.05 -3.01 7.07
C ILE A 142 4.22 -1.87 6.48
N GLU A 143 4.52 -1.51 5.23
CA GLU A 143 3.85 -0.42 4.53
C GLU A 143 3.22 -0.86 3.20
N ALA A 144 3.57 -2.06 2.71
CA ALA A 144 2.98 -2.58 1.49
C ALA A 144 2.88 -4.10 1.50
N VAL A 145 1.89 -4.59 0.80
CA VAL A 145 1.73 -6.00 0.47
C VAL A 145 1.16 -6.13 -0.93
N CYS A 146 1.69 -7.04 -1.73
CA CYS A 146 1.03 -7.42 -2.99
C CYS A 146 1.22 -8.91 -3.25
N ALA A 147 0.43 -9.47 -4.17
CA ALA A 147 0.52 -10.88 -4.52
C ALA A 147 0.36 -11.08 -6.03
N ASP A 148 1.14 -12.02 -6.57
CA ASP A 148 0.84 -12.66 -7.84
C ASP A 148 0.09 -13.99 -7.61
N ALA A 149 -0.05 -14.81 -8.65
CA ALA A 149 -0.75 -16.09 -8.54
C ALA A 149 -0.01 -17.13 -7.66
N GLN A 150 1.28 -16.93 -7.36
CA GLN A 150 2.13 -17.90 -6.67
C GLN A 150 2.73 -17.36 -5.39
N SER A 151 2.98 -16.05 -5.33
CA SER A 151 3.79 -15.41 -4.30
C SER A 151 3.08 -14.26 -3.61
N LEU A 152 3.32 -14.15 -2.31
CA LEU A 152 2.98 -12.98 -1.50
C LEU A 152 4.26 -12.21 -1.20
N TYR A 153 4.24 -10.89 -1.40
CA TYR A 153 5.33 -9.96 -1.14
C TYR A 153 4.95 -9.05 0.01
N ILE A 154 5.77 -9.02 1.06
CA ILE A 154 5.60 -8.14 2.23
C ILE A 154 6.77 -7.18 2.28
N PHE A 155 6.49 -5.88 2.31
CA PHE A 155 7.47 -4.80 2.19
C PHE A 155 7.65 -4.07 3.52
N GLN A 156 8.91 -3.82 3.86
CA GLN A 156 9.34 -3.01 4.99
C GLN A 156 9.67 -1.59 4.56
N ARG A 157 9.15 -0.58 5.23
CA ARG A 157 9.61 0.80 5.13
C ARG A 157 10.77 1.03 6.09
N GLY A 158 11.95 1.25 5.55
CA GLY A 158 13.19 1.47 6.31
C GLY A 158 13.36 2.90 6.77
N ASN A 159 12.55 3.37 7.71
CA ASN A 159 12.55 4.78 8.14
C ASN A 159 13.89 5.23 8.75
N ILE A 160 14.54 4.39 9.56
CA ILE A 160 15.77 4.77 10.29
C ILE A 160 17.02 4.35 9.52
N ASN A 161 17.08 3.08 9.12
CA ASN A 161 18.30 2.48 8.55
C ASN A 161 18.32 2.49 7.03
N ARG A 162 17.26 3.02 6.39
CA ARG A 162 17.07 3.05 4.93
C ARG A 162 17.14 1.65 4.29
N HIS A 163 16.81 0.62 5.06
CA HIS A 163 16.74 -0.75 4.58
C HIS A 163 15.30 -1.07 4.18
N HIS A 164 15.05 -1.18 2.88
CA HIS A 164 13.75 -1.50 2.31
C HIS A 164 13.76 -2.96 1.88
N GLY A 165 13.59 -3.85 2.87
CA GLY A 165 13.53 -5.29 2.64
C GLY A 165 12.16 -5.72 2.14
N VAL A 166 12.15 -6.80 1.34
CA VAL A 166 10.93 -7.49 0.92
C VAL A 166 11.08 -8.97 1.19
N LEU A 167 10.13 -9.57 1.88
CA LEU A 167 10.07 -11.03 1.98
C LEU A 167 9.05 -11.58 0.99
N VAL A 168 9.43 -12.66 0.33
CA VAL A 168 8.60 -13.36 -0.66
C VAL A 168 8.22 -14.71 -0.09
N PHE A 169 6.93 -15.03 -0.16
CA PHE A 169 6.36 -16.25 0.38
C PHE A 169 5.59 -17.03 -0.68
N ASP A 170 5.63 -18.34 -0.61
CA ASP A 170 4.79 -19.23 -1.42
C ASP A 170 3.33 -19.16 -0.93
N LEU A 171 2.46 -18.58 -1.73
CA LEU A 171 1.07 -18.34 -1.39
C LEU A 171 0.29 -19.66 -1.21
N ALA A 172 0.60 -20.69 -1.99
CA ALA A 172 -0.06 -21.99 -1.87
C ALA A 172 0.29 -22.67 -0.52
N GLN A 173 1.51 -22.51 -0.03
CA GLN A 173 1.89 -23.02 1.29
C GLN A 173 1.17 -22.28 2.43
N ILE A 174 1.01 -20.96 2.31
CA ILE A 174 0.21 -20.17 3.27
C ILE A 174 -1.24 -20.65 3.27
N GLN A 175 -1.85 -20.82 2.09
CA GLN A 175 -3.22 -21.33 1.95
C GLN A 175 -3.37 -22.76 2.50
N ALA A 176 -2.30 -23.58 2.48
CA ALA A 176 -2.24 -24.89 3.10
C ALA A 176 -2.02 -24.85 4.63
N GLY A 177 -2.03 -23.66 5.25
CA GLY A 177 -1.90 -23.47 6.70
C GLY A 177 -0.46 -23.51 7.23
N LYS A 178 0.55 -23.34 6.37
CA LYS A 178 1.95 -23.19 6.81
C LYS A 178 2.17 -21.80 7.41
N SER A 179 3.03 -21.70 8.42
CA SER A 179 3.49 -20.43 8.96
C SER A 179 4.31 -19.66 7.91
N LEU A 180 4.44 -18.34 8.06
CA LEU A 180 5.29 -17.52 7.20
C LEU A 180 6.73 -18.02 7.16
N GLN A 181 7.28 -18.46 8.29
CA GLN A 181 8.64 -19.05 8.35
C GLN A 181 8.80 -20.26 7.43
N GLN A 182 7.77 -21.11 7.33
CA GLN A 182 7.80 -22.32 6.50
C GLN A 182 7.53 -22.04 5.02
N ALA A 183 6.70 -21.02 4.73
CA ALA A 183 6.30 -20.62 3.39
C ALA A 183 7.30 -19.65 2.72
N ARG A 184 8.33 -19.21 3.44
CA ARG A 184 9.32 -18.25 2.90
C ARG A 184 10.08 -18.86 1.72
N VAL A 185 10.17 -18.09 0.64
CA VAL A 185 10.89 -18.47 -0.61
C VAL A 185 12.15 -17.64 -0.77
N ASN A 186 12.07 -16.31 -0.62
CA ASN A 186 13.16 -15.40 -0.95
C ASN A 186 13.11 -14.12 -0.10
N ALA A 187 14.17 -13.32 -0.20
CA ALA A 187 14.24 -11.94 0.29
C ALA A 187 14.85 -11.05 -0.78
N LEU A 188 14.33 -9.84 -0.90
CA LEU A 188 14.79 -8.82 -1.84
C LEU A 188 15.14 -7.55 -1.04
N SER A 189 16.00 -6.71 -1.61
CA SER A 189 16.33 -5.40 -1.04
C SER A 189 16.14 -4.34 -2.12
N LEU A 190 15.33 -3.33 -1.83
CA LEU A 190 15.01 -2.29 -2.80
C LEU A 190 15.98 -1.12 -2.69
N GLN A 191 16.31 -0.55 -3.84
CA GLN A 191 16.98 0.75 -3.94
C GLN A 191 15.95 1.78 -4.34
N LEU A 192 15.66 2.72 -3.42
CA LEU A 192 14.65 3.74 -3.62
C LEU A 192 15.27 5.09 -4.00
N PRO A 193 14.56 5.94 -4.75
CA PRO A 193 15.01 7.27 -5.12
C PRO A 193 15.08 8.22 -3.93
N ASN A 194 15.56 9.44 -4.15
CA ASN A 194 15.55 10.51 -3.14
C ASN A 194 15.16 11.84 -3.79
N ILE A 195 14.71 12.80 -2.95
CA ILE A 195 14.51 14.21 -3.33
C ILE A 195 15.49 15.03 -2.51
N GLU A 196 16.37 15.79 -3.17
CA GLU A 196 17.34 16.68 -2.51
C GLU A 196 18.16 16.01 -1.40
N GLY A 197 18.50 14.73 -1.58
CA GLY A 197 19.25 13.92 -0.62
C GLY A 197 18.41 13.31 0.52
N SER A 198 17.12 13.67 0.64
CA SER A 198 16.17 13.03 1.53
C SER A 198 15.70 11.71 0.92
N ALA A 199 15.91 10.59 1.62
CA ALA A 199 15.55 9.27 1.14
C ALA A 199 14.02 9.08 1.14
N SER A 200 13.50 8.36 0.13
CA SER A 200 12.12 7.90 0.16
C SER A 200 11.97 6.62 0.97
N GLY A 201 10.76 6.38 1.49
CA GLY A 201 10.32 5.12 2.08
C GLY A 201 9.20 4.51 1.23
N ILE A 202 9.22 3.18 1.07
CA ILE A 202 8.11 2.46 0.43
C ILE A 202 6.81 2.79 1.17
N SER A 203 5.71 2.97 0.45
CA SER A 203 4.42 3.32 1.05
C SER A 203 3.26 2.44 0.58
N ASP A 204 3.30 1.87 -0.62
CA ASP A 204 2.37 0.83 -1.06
C ASP A 204 2.90 0.12 -2.31
N ALA A 205 2.25 -1.00 -2.70
CA ALA A 205 2.57 -1.75 -3.90
C ALA A 205 1.37 -2.53 -4.43
N CYS A 206 1.23 -2.58 -5.75
CA CYS A 206 0.27 -3.45 -6.43
C CYS A 206 0.94 -4.30 -7.51
N PHE A 207 0.39 -5.48 -7.77
CA PHE A 207 0.84 -6.38 -8.83
C PHE A 207 0.11 -6.07 -10.14
N LEU A 208 0.86 -5.80 -11.20
CA LEU A 208 0.37 -5.56 -12.56
C LEU A 208 0.45 -6.86 -13.37
N ALA A 209 -0.59 -7.69 -13.27
CA ALA A 209 -0.57 -9.08 -13.72
C ALA A 209 -0.22 -9.26 -15.21
N HIS A 210 -0.81 -8.47 -16.12
CA HIS A 210 -0.59 -8.59 -17.57
C HIS A 210 0.82 -8.16 -18.03
N LYS A 211 1.58 -7.49 -17.17
CA LYS A 211 2.99 -7.14 -17.42
C LYS A 211 3.96 -7.94 -16.57
N ASN A 212 3.47 -8.69 -15.57
CA ASN A 212 4.28 -9.41 -14.60
C ASN A 212 5.29 -8.49 -13.90
N LEU A 213 4.79 -7.37 -13.36
CA LEU A 213 5.57 -6.34 -12.69
C LEU A 213 4.88 -5.93 -11.38
N ILE A 214 5.66 -5.39 -10.45
CA ILE A 214 5.17 -4.69 -9.28
C ILE A 214 5.25 -3.19 -9.55
N VAL A 215 4.18 -2.46 -9.27
CA VAL A 215 4.15 -1.01 -9.26
C VAL A 215 3.98 -0.55 -7.82
N ALA A 216 4.94 0.21 -7.33
CA ALA A 216 5.00 0.64 -5.95
C ALA A 216 5.02 2.15 -5.83
N THR A 217 4.66 2.67 -4.67
CA THR A 217 4.84 4.07 -4.29
C THR A 217 5.90 4.22 -3.21
N ALA A 218 6.55 5.38 -3.20
CA ALA A 218 7.48 5.73 -2.14
C ALA A 218 7.37 7.23 -1.84
N ALA A 219 7.15 7.57 -0.57
CA ALA A 219 7.04 8.94 -0.10
C ALA A 219 8.38 9.45 0.47
N VAL A 220 8.64 10.74 0.30
CA VAL A 220 9.81 11.42 0.84
C VAL A 220 9.36 12.43 1.89
N GLU A 221 9.76 12.17 3.14
CA GLU A 221 9.50 13.03 4.28
C GLU A 221 10.81 13.54 4.87
N GLN A 222 10.86 14.82 5.16
CA GLN A 222 12.04 15.44 5.78
C GLN A 222 11.94 15.32 7.29
N THR A 223 12.21 14.12 7.82
CA THR A 223 12.16 13.85 9.25
C THR A 223 13.55 13.86 9.87
N ALA A 224 13.71 14.52 10.99
CA ALA A 224 14.91 14.45 11.81
C ALA A 224 14.87 13.25 12.79
N ASN A 225 13.70 12.67 13.02
CA ASN A 225 13.47 11.53 13.93
C ASN A 225 12.22 10.75 13.50
N THR A 226 11.94 9.61 14.16
CA THR A 226 10.83 8.68 13.84
C THR A 226 9.48 9.04 14.49
N TYR A 227 9.41 10.13 15.25
CA TYR A 227 8.23 10.49 16.04
C TYR A 227 7.52 11.74 15.53
N ASP A 228 8.25 12.61 14.83
CA ASP A 228 7.71 13.86 14.30
C ASP A 228 7.56 13.71 12.79
N ASP A 229 6.35 13.89 12.31
CA ASP A 229 6.03 13.93 10.90
C ASP A 229 6.73 15.16 10.30
N GLY A 230 7.59 14.94 9.32
CA GLY A 230 8.36 15.97 8.65
C GLY A 230 7.60 16.60 7.49
N ALA A 231 8.16 17.64 6.91
CA ALA A 231 7.61 18.18 5.67
C ALA A 231 7.67 17.13 4.56
N VAL A 232 6.55 16.88 3.91
CA VAL A 232 6.47 16.00 2.75
C VAL A 232 7.11 16.71 1.56
N LEU A 233 8.14 16.11 0.96
CA LEU A 233 8.83 16.66 -0.22
C LEU A 233 8.22 16.15 -1.53
N GLY A 234 7.52 15.02 -1.51
CA GLY A 234 6.86 14.43 -2.67
C GLY A 234 6.82 12.92 -2.63
N SER A 235 6.27 12.32 -3.69
CA SER A 235 6.16 10.87 -3.83
C SER A 235 6.56 10.40 -5.21
N PHE A 236 7.08 9.17 -5.28
CA PHE A 236 7.44 8.49 -6.50
C PHE A 236 6.50 7.34 -6.80
N ILE A 237 6.32 7.04 -8.09
CA ILE A 237 5.84 5.74 -8.56
C ILE A 237 7.06 4.98 -9.10
N ILE A 238 7.22 3.74 -8.66
CA ILE A 238 8.38 2.89 -8.96
C ILE A 238 7.89 1.62 -9.64
N ILE A 239 8.49 1.27 -10.75
CA ILE A 239 8.21 0.02 -11.47
C ILE A 239 9.33 -0.96 -11.14
N LEU A 240 8.96 -2.10 -10.58
CA LEU A 240 9.87 -3.16 -10.15
C LEU A 240 9.66 -4.43 -10.96
N ALA A 241 10.73 -5.10 -11.31
CA ALA A 241 10.70 -6.49 -11.72
C ALA A 241 10.44 -7.39 -10.51
N MET A 242 10.02 -8.64 -10.75
CA MET A 242 9.67 -9.60 -9.70
C MET A 242 10.87 -10.01 -8.83
N ASP A 243 12.09 -9.74 -9.26
CA ASP A 243 13.33 -9.93 -8.49
C ASP A 243 13.72 -8.71 -7.64
N GLY A 244 12.87 -7.67 -7.60
CA GLY A 244 13.09 -6.43 -6.85
C GLY A 244 13.92 -5.37 -7.58
N LYS A 245 14.38 -5.63 -8.82
CA LYS A 245 15.12 -4.66 -9.59
C LYS A 245 14.21 -3.49 -10.01
N THR A 246 14.64 -2.27 -9.72
CA THR A 246 13.98 -1.05 -10.21
C THR A 246 14.18 -0.91 -11.72
N LEU A 247 13.08 -0.84 -12.46
CA LEU A 247 13.06 -0.69 -13.91
C LEU A 247 12.84 0.76 -14.32
N ALA A 248 11.98 1.46 -13.60
CA ALA A 248 11.72 2.88 -13.81
C ALA A 248 11.26 3.54 -12.50
N THR A 249 11.47 4.85 -12.45
CA THR A 249 11.05 5.70 -11.34
C THR A 249 10.46 6.98 -11.91
N GLN A 250 9.30 7.40 -11.40
CA GLN A 250 8.64 8.62 -11.83
C GLN A 250 8.20 9.44 -10.61
N LEU A 251 8.69 10.67 -10.51
CA LEU A 251 8.29 11.62 -9.50
C LEU A 251 6.90 12.18 -9.82
N LEU A 252 6.00 12.27 -8.84
CA LEU A 252 4.79 13.07 -8.97
C LEU A 252 5.17 14.55 -8.98
N GLN A 253 4.84 15.23 -10.05
CA GLN A 253 5.25 16.61 -10.27
C GLN A 253 4.16 17.42 -11.00
N GLU A 254 4.15 18.72 -10.73
CA GLU A 254 3.35 19.69 -11.46
C GLU A 254 3.85 19.84 -12.91
N ASP A 255 3.07 20.48 -13.77
CA ASP A 255 3.44 20.75 -15.18
C ASP A 255 4.75 21.53 -15.32
N ASN A 256 5.14 22.31 -14.30
CA ASN A 256 6.39 23.06 -14.26
C ASN A 256 7.60 22.21 -13.81
N GLY A 257 7.41 20.91 -13.54
CA GLY A 257 8.45 19.97 -13.10
C GLY A 257 8.78 20.00 -11.59
N GLN A 258 8.07 20.81 -10.80
CA GLN A 258 8.26 20.82 -9.35
C GLN A 258 7.55 19.62 -8.71
N PRO A 259 8.16 18.96 -7.69
CA PRO A 259 7.50 17.91 -6.95
C PRO A 259 6.17 18.37 -6.35
N ILE A 260 5.16 17.53 -6.39
CA ILE A 260 3.93 17.75 -5.64
C ILE A 260 4.17 17.25 -4.22
N ALA A 261 4.08 18.15 -3.24
CA ALA A 261 4.31 17.84 -1.82
C ALA A 261 3.11 17.10 -1.22
N ILE A 262 2.88 15.84 -1.68
CA ILE A 262 1.84 14.94 -1.17
C ILE A 262 2.47 13.61 -0.76
N LYS A 263 1.93 13.01 0.29
CA LYS A 263 2.31 11.70 0.80
C LYS A 263 1.36 10.66 0.21
N VAL A 264 1.79 9.96 -0.85
CA VAL A 264 1.02 8.86 -1.42
C VAL A 264 1.25 7.63 -0.57
N GLU A 265 0.16 7.05 -0.07
CA GLU A 265 0.17 5.90 0.84
C GLU A 265 -0.64 4.70 0.29
N GLY A 266 -1.20 4.82 -0.92
CA GLY A 266 -1.88 3.71 -1.56
C GLY A 266 -1.85 3.78 -3.07
N ILE A 267 -1.75 2.60 -3.74
CA ILE A 267 -1.79 2.47 -5.20
C ILE A 267 -2.54 1.23 -5.63
N THR A 268 -3.42 1.36 -6.62
CA THR A 268 -4.03 0.22 -7.31
C THR A 268 -4.16 0.47 -8.80
N TRP A 269 -4.02 -0.59 -9.60
CA TRP A 269 -4.27 -0.52 -11.04
C TRP A 269 -5.78 -0.49 -11.31
N LEU A 270 -6.21 0.36 -12.25
CA LEU A 270 -7.61 0.48 -12.68
C LEU A 270 -7.84 -0.18 -14.04
N GLU A 271 -7.11 0.27 -15.05
CA GLU A 271 -7.33 -0.16 -16.44
C GLU A 271 -6.11 0.11 -17.33
N SER A 272 -6.07 -0.61 -18.46
CA SER A 272 -5.16 -0.32 -19.57
C SER A 272 -5.90 0.48 -20.63
N THR A 273 -5.24 1.51 -21.15
CA THR A 273 -5.71 2.35 -22.27
C THR A 273 -4.75 2.26 -23.45
N GLN A 274 -5.11 2.86 -24.58
CA GLN A 274 -4.17 2.94 -25.72
C GLN A 274 -2.91 3.79 -25.41
N ASP A 275 -2.97 4.67 -24.40
CA ASP A 275 -1.89 5.60 -24.04
C ASP A 275 -1.00 5.06 -22.89
N GLY A 276 -1.49 4.08 -22.13
CA GLY A 276 -0.76 3.51 -20.99
C GLY A 276 -1.64 2.82 -19.97
N GLU A 277 -1.10 2.70 -18.76
CA GLU A 277 -1.75 2.09 -17.61
C GLU A 277 -2.27 3.16 -16.66
N VAL A 278 -3.52 3.05 -16.23
CA VAL A 278 -4.17 3.98 -15.29
C VAL A 278 -4.16 3.39 -13.89
N PHE A 279 -3.69 4.20 -12.94
CA PHE A 279 -3.65 3.86 -11.52
C PHE A 279 -4.47 4.85 -10.69
N LEU A 280 -5.02 4.37 -9.60
CA LEU A 280 -5.58 5.19 -8.54
C LEU A 280 -4.58 5.26 -7.39
N LEU A 281 -4.31 6.47 -6.94
CA LEU A 281 -3.48 6.75 -5.77
C LEU A 281 -4.33 7.36 -4.67
N VAL A 282 -3.97 7.10 -3.42
CA VAL A 282 -4.55 7.77 -2.24
C VAL A 282 -3.44 8.37 -1.39
N THR A 283 -3.77 9.43 -0.65
CA THR A 283 -2.80 10.13 0.18
C THR A 283 -3.23 10.14 1.63
N ASP A 284 -2.24 10.16 2.51
CA ASP A 284 -2.39 10.63 3.88
C ASP A 284 -1.89 12.07 3.98
N SER A 285 -2.58 12.91 4.73
CA SER A 285 -2.23 14.32 4.96
C SER A 285 -1.99 14.64 6.44
N ASP A 286 -1.72 13.62 7.28
CA ASP A 286 -1.41 13.76 8.70
C ASP A 286 -2.40 14.66 9.46
N GLY A 287 -3.69 14.36 9.32
CA GLY A 287 -4.80 15.07 9.97
C GLY A 287 -5.49 16.13 9.12
N GLY A 288 -5.12 16.26 7.85
CA GLY A 288 -5.87 17.00 6.83
C GLY A 288 -6.87 16.11 6.06
N ASP A 289 -7.26 16.55 4.89
CA ASP A 289 -8.13 15.80 4.00
C ASP A 289 -7.28 14.88 3.09
N SER A 290 -7.60 13.59 3.02
CA SER A 290 -7.01 12.68 2.04
C SER A 290 -7.38 13.09 0.60
N GLU A 291 -6.46 12.87 -0.32
CA GLU A 291 -6.71 13.06 -1.74
C GLU A 291 -6.73 11.73 -2.48
N VAL A 292 -7.45 11.73 -3.59
CA VAL A 292 -7.47 10.64 -4.57
C VAL A 292 -6.98 11.19 -5.91
N LEU A 293 -5.99 10.54 -6.49
CA LEU A 293 -5.45 10.90 -7.79
C LEU A 293 -5.62 9.75 -8.78
N LYS A 294 -6.08 10.05 -9.99
CA LYS A 294 -6.01 9.12 -11.11
C LYS A 294 -4.82 9.50 -11.98
N VAL A 295 -3.88 8.59 -12.19
CA VAL A 295 -2.65 8.85 -12.94
C VAL A 295 -2.48 7.89 -14.10
N LEU A 296 -1.98 8.38 -15.23
CA LEU A 296 -1.60 7.60 -16.41
C LEU A 296 -0.08 7.44 -16.46
N LEU A 297 0.40 6.21 -16.47
CA LEU A 297 1.76 5.85 -16.82
C LEU A 297 1.80 5.40 -18.28
N SER A 298 2.51 6.12 -19.14
CA SER A 298 2.63 5.77 -20.56
C SER A 298 3.28 4.38 -20.74
N HIS A 299 3.00 3.72 -21.83
CA HIS A 299 3.61 2.42 -22.17
C HIS A 299 5.13 2.45 -22.17
N SER A 300 5.75 3.59 -22.52
CA SER A 300 7.22 3.76 -22.45
C SER A 300 7.79 3.66 -21.04
N SER A 301 6.99 3.91 -20.00
CA SER A 301 7.42 3.75 -18.59
C SER A 301 7.72 2.29 -18.23
N PHE A 302 7.15 1.33 -18.97
CA PHE A 302 7.28 -0.11 -18.74
C PHE A 302 8.27 -0.78 -19.69
N THR A 303 8.81 -0.04 -20.66
CA THR A 303 9.83 -0.57 -21.58
C THR A 303 11.21 -0.34 -20.98
N HIS A 304 11.99 -1.42 -20.84
CA HIS A 304 13.40 -1.31 -20.49
C HIS A 304 14.13 -0.45 -21.51
N HIS A 305 14.60 0.72 -21.13
CA HIS A 305 15.77 1.27 -21.78
C HIS A 305 16.96 0.36 -21.40
N GLN A 306 17.31 -0.57 -22.28
CA GLN A 306 18.64 -1.13 -22.30
C GLN A 306 19.59 0.06 -22.59
N SER A 307 20.07 0.69 -21.52
CA SER A 307 21.24 1.55 -21.61
C SER A 307 22.39 0.60 -21.99
N THR A 308 22.70 0.57 -23.25
CA THR A 308 23.98 0.04 -23.75
C THR A 308 25.07 0.80 -23.01
N ILE A 309 25.80 0.09 -22.13
CA ILE A 309 27.10 0.54 -21.59
C ILE A 309 28.14 0.51 -22.69
#